data_725629e6ad9744c396f7a169a0821ab2
#
_entry.id   725629e6ad9744c396f7a169a0821ab2
#
_cell.length_a   1.000
_cell.length_b   1.000
_cell.length_c   1.000
_cell.angle_alpha   90.00
_cell.angle_beta   90.00
_cell.angle_gamma   90.00
#
_symmetry.space_group_name_H-M   'P 1'
#
loop_
_entity.id
_entity.type
_entity.pdbx_description
1 polymer ?
#
loop_
_entity_poly.entity_id
_entity_poly.type
_entity_poly.pdbx_seq_one_letter_code
_entity_poly.pdbx_strand_id
1 'polypeptide(L)'
;MVVKVKIISFTNQKGGVAKTTSAYNIAVLKAIAGKRVLMIDLDPQSSLTILCNFMPAKTEFSVCNLFDGKTDPIDCGYLVKTTGLENLYIVPSDIELAEVEQNITGRTAREKILKKVLKYFEEYFDYIFIDCPPQLGILTTNAIVVADKVITPAKVKYLSYRSIRSLKRTI
;
A
#
# COMPACT_ATOMS: atom_id res chain seq x y z
N MET A 1 -7.40 7.39 -25.43
CA MET A 1 -6.14 7.54 -24.68
C MET A 1 -6.24 6.67 -23.45
N VAL A 2 -5.42 5.64 -23.33
CA VAL A 2 -5.33 4.85 -22.09
C VAL A 2 -4.69 5.77 -21.03
N VAL A 3 -5.48 6.18 -20.05
CA VAL A 3 -4.95 6.98 -18.92
C VAL A 3 -4.11 6.03 -18.09
N LYS A 4 -2.80 6.27 -18.04
CA LYS A 4 -1.90 5.47 -17.20
C LYS A 4 -2.32 5.63 -15.73
N VAL A 5 -2.48 4.53 -15.00
CA VAL A 5 -2.72 4.52 -13.56
C VAL A 5 -1.68 5.36 -12.83
N LYS A 6 -2.08 6.01 -11.75
CA LYS A 6 -1.17 6.76 -10.86
C LYS A 6 -0.98 6.02 -9.57
N ILE A 7 0.23 5.56 -9.32
CA ILE A 7 0.61 4.85 -8.10
C ILE A 7 1.22 5.84 -7.11
N ILE A 8 0.64 5.92 -5.91
CA ILE A 8 1.03 6.88 -4.87
C ILE A 8 1.25 6.12 -3.56
N SER A 9 2.47 6.18 -3.01
CA SER A 9 2.77 5.59 -1.70
C SER A 9 2.77 6.64 -0.58
N PHE A 10 2.22 6.25 0.58
CA PHE A 10 2.20 7.06 1.80
C PHE A 10 3.20 6.47 2.79
N THR A 11 4.32 7.14 3.00
CA THR A 11 5.40 6.62 3.83
C THR A 11 5.99 7.67 4.76
N ASN A 12 6.28 7.28 6.00
CA ASN A 12 7.10 8.02 6.95
C ASN A 12 7.57 7.06 8.04
N GLN A 13 8.83 7.12 8.43
CA GLN A 13 9.41 6.32 9.52
C GLN A 13 8.77 6.60 10.89
N LYS A 14 8.09 7.72 11.05
CA LYS A 14 7.45 8.09 12.30
C LYS A 14 6.02 7.58 12.35
N GLY A 15 5.67 6.88 13.42
CA GLY A 15 4.30 6.51 13.73
C GLY A 15 3.43 7.72 14.11
N GLY A 16 2.12 7.61 13.91
CA GLY A 16 1.14 8.62 14.34
C GLY A 16 1.25 9.98 13.62
N VAL A 17 1.73 10.01 12.37
CA VAL A 17 1.81 11.21 11.52
C VAL A 17 0.70 11.26 10.46
N ALA A 18 -0.36 10.48 10.65
CA ALA A 18 -1.53 10.42 9.78
C ALA A 18 -1.26 9.85 8.36
N LYS A 19 -0.35 8.88 8.18
CA LYS A 19 -0.15 8.20 6.89
C LYS A 19 -1.45 7.55 6.41
N THR A 20 -1.93 6.57 7.16
CA THR A 20 -3.16 5.81 6.88
C THR A 20 -4.38 6.73 6.70
N THR A 21 -4.55 7.70 7.62
CA THR A 21 -5.64 8.68 7.53
C THR A 21 -5.58 9.51 6.25
N SER A 22 -4.38 9.92 5.83
CA SER A 22 -4.18 10.69 4.59
C SER A 22 -4.45 9.82 3.35
N ALA A 23 -3.95 8.58 3.34
CA ALA A 23 -4.19 7.63 2.25
C ALA A 23 -5.69 7.39 2.07
N TYR A 24 -6.39 7.06 3.16
CA TYR A 24 -7.83 6.78 3.15
C TYR A 24 -8.65 7.99 2.68
N ASN A 25 -8.47 9.17 3.29
CA ASN A 25 -9.29 10.34 2.95
C ASN A 25 -9.06 10.81 1.50
N ILE A 26 -7.82 10.77 1.01
CA ILE A 26 -7.54 11.14 -0.39
C ILE A 26 -8.14 10.10 -1.35
N ALA A 27 -8.09 8.81 -1.00
CA ALA A 27 -8.72 7.74 -1.77
C ALA A 27 -10.24 7.93 -1.87
N VAL A 28 -10.91 8.19 -0.74
CA VAL A 28 -12.35 8.48 -0.67
C VAL A 28 -12.71 9.66 -1.56
N LEU A 29 -11.97 10.78 -1.46
CA LEU A 29 -12.24 11.96 -2.28
C LEU A 29 -12.08 11.69 -3.78
N LYS A 30 -11.13 10.84 -4.16
CA LYS A 30 -10.95 10.43 -5.56
C LYS A 30 -12.08 9.52 -6.04
N ALA A 31 -12.53 8.59 -5.20
CA ALA A 31 -13.66 7.71 -5.50
C ALA A 31 -14.97 8.50 -5.67
N ILE A 32 -15.25 9.45 -4.77
CA ILE A 32 -16.39 10.36 -4.88
C ILE A 32 -16.34 11.19 -6.18
N ALA A 33 -15.13 11.54 -6.64
CA ALA A 33 -14.94 12.22 -7.92
C ALA A 33 -15.02 11.27 -9.15
N GLY A 34 -15.56 10.05 -8.97
CA GLY A 34 -15.80 9.09 -10.04
C GLY A 34 -14.54 8.36 -10.53
N LYS A 35 -13.43 8.39 -9.77
CA LYS A 35 -12.21 7.66 -10.11
C LYS A 35 -12.19 6.28 -9.47
N ARG A 36 -11.82 5.25 -10.22
CA ARG A 36 -11.61 3.91 -9.67
C ARG A 36 -10.30 3.87 -8.89
N VAL A 37 -10.39 3.64 -7.60
CA VAL A 37 -9.26 3.71 -6.67
C VAL A 37 -9.06 2.38 -5.97
N LEU A 38 -7.84 1.84 -6.06
CA LEU A 38 -7.38 0.71 -5.26
C LEU A 38 -6.51 1.22 -4.12
N MET A 39 -6.83 0.82 -2.90
CA MET A 39 -5.95 0.97 -1.75
C MET A 39 -5.24 -0.36 -1.47
N ILE A 40 -3.97 -0.31 -1.09
CA ILE A 40 -3.19 -1.46 -0.66
C ILE A 40 -2.62 -1.16 0.72
N ASP A 41 -3.01 -1.96 1.70
CA ASP A 41 -2.50 -1.85 3.07
C ASP A 41 -1.24 -2.72 3.20
N LEU A 42 -0.07 -2.10 3.38
CA LEU A 42 1.21 -2.78 3.60
C LEU A 42 1.67 -2.73 5.07
N ASP A 43 0.81 -2.24 5.98
CA ASP A 43 1.15 -2.25 7.41
C ASP A 43 0.60 -3.53 8.07
N PRO A 44 1.45 -4.38 8.68
CA PRO A 44 0.99 -5.54 9.46
C PRO A 44 0.00 -5.19 10.58
N GLN A 45 -0.04 -3.91 11.01
CA GLN A 45 -1.03 -3.43 11.97
C GLN A 45 -2.43 -3.26 11.35
N SER A 46 -2.57 -3.38 10.04
CA SER A 46 -3.84 -3.42 9.29
C SER A 46 -4.77 -2.22 9.55
N SER A 47 -4.19 -1.05 9.84
CA SER A 47 -4.99 0.12 10.21
C SER A 47 -5.89 0.63 9.08
N LEU A 48 -5.42 0.59 7.83
CA LEU A 48 -6.22 0.95 6.66
C LEU A 48 -7.34 -0.08 6.42
N THR A 49 -7.02 -1.36 6.60
CA THR A 49 -7.96 -2.49 6.51
C THR A 49 -9.13 -2.31 7.48
N ILE A 50 -8.83 -1.99 8.75
CA ILE A 50 -9.83 -1.73 9.79
C ILE A 50 -10.69 -0.49 9.45
N LEU A 51 -10.08 0.59 8.93
CA LEU A 51 -10.83 1.77 8.48
C LEU A 51 -11.84 1.46 7.36
N CYS A 52 -11.56 0.43 6.57
CA CYS A 52 -12.47 -0.06 5.53
C CYS A 52 -13.49 -1.10 6.03
N ASN A 53 -13.65 -1.25 7.35
CA ASN A 53 -14.55 -2.22 8.01
C ASN A 53 -14.23 -3.70 7.73
N PHE A 54 -12.99 -4.04 7.41
CA PHE A 54 -12.52 -5.41 7.34
C PHE A 54 -11.86 -5.83 8.66
N MET A 55 -12.04 -7.10 9.03
CA MET A 55 -11.34 -7.69 10.18
C MET A 55 -10.15 -8.51 9.67
N PRO A 56 -8.90 -8.10 9.95
CA PRO A 56 -7.70 -8.77 9.43
C PRO A 56 -7.69 -10.28 9.70
N ALA A 57 -7.97 -10.70 10.94
CA ALA A 57 -7.99 -12.11 11.34
C ALA A 57 -9.09 -12.97 10.68
N LYS A 58 -9.99 -12.38 9.89
CA LYS A 58 -11.07 -13.07 9.15
C LYS A 58 -10.90 -12.94 7.65
N THR A 59 -9.82 -12.37 7.19
CA THR A 59 -9.56 -12.15 5.76
C THR A 59 -8.85 -13.39 5.23
N GLU A 60 -9.56 -14.23 4.48
CA GLU A 60 -9.03 -15.45 3.88
C GLU A 60 -7.86 -15.16 2.92
N PHE A 61 -7.91 -13.99 2.27
CA PHE A 61 -6.89 -13.52 1.33
C PHE A 61 -6.51 -12.08 1.64
N SER A 62 -5.22 -11.81 1.71
CA SER A 62 -4.64 -10.52 2.07
C SER A 62 -3.46 -10.16 1.18
N VAL A 63 -2.88 -9.01 1.43
CA VAL A 63 -1.65 -8.56 0.76
C VAL A 63 -0.48 -9.55 0.92
N CYS A 64 -0.52 -10.44 1.91
CA CYS A 64 0.47 -11.51 2.08
C CYS A 64 0.60 -12.36 0.82
N ASN A 65 -0.52 -12.64 0.13
CA ASN A 65 -0.54 -13.42 -1.09
C ASN A 65 0.18 -12.74 -2.27
N LEU A 66 0.35 -11.41 -2.25
CA LEU A 66 1.15 -10.71 -3.25
C LEU A 66 2.66 -10.96 -3.07
N PHE A 67 3.08 -11.32 -1.85
CA PHE A 67 4.49 -11.47 -1.48
C PHE A 67 4.92 -12.92 -1.25
N ASP A 68 4.00 -13.87 -1.10
CA ASP A 68 4.32 -15.27 -0.81
C ASP A 68 5.06 -15.97 -1.97
N GLY A 69 4.88 -15.47 -3.19
CA GLY A 69 5.47 -16.01 -4.43
C GLY A 69 4.81 -17.32 -4.90
N LYS A 70 3.65 -17.68 -4.33
CA LYS A 70 2.85 -18.86 -4.68
C LYS A 70 1.69 -18.49 -5.58
N THR A 71 1.16 -17.28 -5.41
CA THR A 71 0.03 -16.77 -6.19
C THR A 71 0.53 -16.26 -7.53
N ASP A 72 -0.06 -16.73 -8.62
CA ASP A 72 0.20 -16.14 -9.94
C ASP A 72 -0.32 -14.70 -9.94
N PRO A 73 0.48 -13.72 -10.35
CA PRO A 73 0.03 -12.33 -10.42
C PRO A 73 -1.27 -12.13 -11.21
N ILE A 74 -1.56 -12.95 -12.22
CA ILE A 74 -2.79 -12.86 -13.02
C ILE A 74 -4.04 -13.21 -12.19
N ASP A 75 -3.87 -14.03 -11.17
CA ASP A 75 -4.97 -14.49 -10.31
C ASP A 75 -5.20 -13.56 -9.09
N CYS A 76 -4.42 -12.48 -8.95
CA CYS A 76 -4.52 -11.58 -7.79
C CYS A 76 -5.83 -10.78 -7.71
N GLY A 77 -6.70 -10.87 -8.70
CA GLY A 77 -8.00 -10.17 -8.71
C GLY A 77 -8.90 -10.49 -7.52
N TYR A 78 -8.86 -11.71 -6.98
CA TYR A 78 -9.65 -12.13 -5.81
C TYR A 78 -9.20 -11.46 -4.49
N LEU A 79 -8.01 -10.87 -4.45
CA LEU A 79 -7.50 -10.12 -3.30
C LEU A 79 -8.17 -8.76 -3.16
N VAL A 80 -8.74 -8.23 -4.25
CA VAL A 80 -9.38 -6.92 -4.29
C VAL A 80 -10.79 -7.03 -3.68
N LYS A 81 -11.02 -6.28 -2.62
CA LYS A 81 -12.31 -6.22 -1.92
C LYS A 81 -13.00 -4.87 -2.15
N THR A 82 -14.31 -4.90 -2.27
CA THR A 82 -15.15 -3.68 -2.34
C THR A 82 -15.33 -3.10 -0.94
N THR A 83 -15.24 -1.79 -0.77
CA THR A 83 -15.33 -1.14 0.56
C THR A 83 -16.74 -0.65 0.89
N GLY A 84 -17.74 -0.90 0.19
CA GLY A 84 -19.07 -0.31 0.39
C GLY A 84 -19.21 1.14 -0.12
N LEU A 85 -18.12 1.81 -0.46
CA LEU A 85 -18.12 3.05 -1.23
C LEU A 85 -17.87 2.73 -2.70
N GLU A 86 -18.70 3.26 -3.57
CA GLU A 86 -18.54 3.08 -5.01
C GLU A 86 -17.17 3.56 -5.49
N ASN A 87 -16.58 2.84 -6.42
CA ASN A 87 -15.24 3.11 -6.98
C ASN A 87 -14.05 3.04 -5.99
N LEU A 88 -14.28 2.59 -4.75
CA LEU A 88 -13.21 2.41 -3.76
C LEU A 88 -13.03 0.94 -3.41
N TYR A 89 -11.81 0.46 -3.59
CA TYR A 89 -11.43 -0.93 -3.41
C TYR A 89 -10.20 -1.04 -2.51
N ILE A 90 -10.00 -2.20 -1.90
CA ILE A 90 -8.85 -2.45 -1.02
C ILE A 90 -8.29 -3.86 -1.24
N VAL A 91 -6.96 -3.99 -1.21
CA VAL A 91 -6.25 -5.23 -0.85
C VAL A 91 -5.92 -5.12 0.63
N PRO A 92 -6.59 -5.91 1.49
CA PRO A 92 -6.44 -5.81 2.94
C PRO A 92 -5.10 -6.37 3.41
N SER A 93 -4.64 -5.90 4.56
CA SER A 93 -3.47 -6.45 5.27
C SER A 93 -3.87 -7.46 6.32
N ASP A 94 -2.86 -8.21 6.79
CA ASP A 94 -2.96 -9.15 7.88
C ASP A 94 -1.69 -9.10 8.74
N ILE A 95 -1.77 -9.55 10.00
CA ILE A 95 -0.63 -9.61 10.92
C ILE A 95 0.47 -10.55 10.41
N GLU A 96 0.11 -11.57 9.65
CA GLU A 96 1.04 -12.52 9.02
C GLU A 96 2.01 -11.84 8.03
N LEU A 97 1.69 -10.61 7.59
CA LEU A 97 2.57 -9.83 6.71
C LEU A 97 3.94 -9.57 7.35
N ALA A 98 4.02 -9.51 8.69
CA ALA A 98 5.29 -9.37 9.40
C ALA A 98 6.21 -10.59 9.20
N GLU A 99 5.65 -11.80 9.19
CA GLU A 99 6.39 -13.04 8.90
C GLU A 99 6.78 -13.11 7.42
N VAL A 100 5.85 -12.77 6.54
CA VAL A 100 6.10 -12.71 5.09
C VAL A 100 7.25 -11.72 4.79
N GLU A 101 7.30 -10.56 5.45
CA GLU A 101 8.40 -9.59 5.31
C GLU A 101 9.76 -10.21 5.66
N GLN A 102 9.84 -11.00 6.72
CA GLN A 102 11.07 -11.71 7.10
C GLN A 102 11.47 -12.74 6.04
N ASN A 103 10.51 -13.55 5.58
CA ASN A 103 10.73 -14.65 4.63
C ASN A 103 11.20 -14.17 3.25
N ILE A 104 10.78 -13.00 2.80
CA ILE A 104 11.20 -12.44 1.50
C ILE A 104 12.57 -11.76 1.55
N THR A 105 13.13 -11.51 2.74
CA THR A 105 14.40 -10.77 2.90
C THR A 105 15.58 -11.44 2.19
N GLY A 106 15.58 -12.78 2.06
CA GLY A 106 16.60 -13.55 1.34
C GLY A 106 16.37 -13.71 -0.17
N ARG A 107 15.23 -13.25 -0.73
CA ARG A 107 14.87 -13.47 -2.14
C ARG A 107 15.60 -12.51 -3.07
N THR A 108 15.97 -12.99 -4.26
CA THR A 108 16.50 -12.15 -5.34
C THR A 108 15.39 -11.23 -5.89
N ALA A 109 15.73 -9.98 -6.19
CA ALA A 109 14.81 -8.95 -6.72
C ALA A 109 13.58 -8.70 -5.83
N ARG A 110 13.73 -8.92 -4.52
CA ARG A 110 12.68 -8.76 -3.50
C ARG A 110 12.03 -7.38 -3.49
N GLU A 111 12.76 -6.35 -3.89
CA GLU A 111 12.29 -4.97 -3.99
C GLU A 111 11.34 -4.73 -5.18
N LYS A 112 11.18 -5.70 -6.07
CA LYS A 112 10.36 -5.62 -7.29
C LYS A 112 9.14 -6.53 -7.28
N ILE A 113 8.84 -7.17 -6.16
CA ILE A 113 7.70 -8.12 -6.06
C ILE A 113 6.41 -7.39 -6.39
N LEU A 114 6.13 -6.28 -5.70
CA LEU A 114 4.90 -5.51 -5.91
C LEU A 114 4.81 -4.95 -7.33
N LYS A 115 5.93 -4.59 -7.96
CA LYS A 115 5.97 -4.09 -9.35
C LYS A 115 5.44 -5.12 -10.36
N LYS A 116 5.70 -6.40 -10.14
CA LYS A 116 5.22 -7.47 -11.03
C LYS A 116 3.71 -7.62 -10.94
N VAL A 117 3.18 -7.54 -9.72
CA VAL A 117 1.75 -7.74 -9.45
C VAL A 117 0.93 -6.53 -9.91
N LEU A 118 1.38 -5.31 -9.64
CA LEU A 118 0.61 -4.10 -9.93
C LEU A 118 0.33 -3.90 -11.43
N LYS A 119 1.15 -4.48 -12.31
CA LYS A 119 0.88 -4.46 -13.76
C LYS A 119 -0.50 -5.00 -14.13
N TYR A 120 -1.01 -5.99 -13.37
CA TYR A 120 -2.33 -6.59 -13.62
C TYR A 120 -3.48 -5.72 -13.12
N PHE A 121 -3.20 -4.76 -12.23
CA PHE A 121 -4.20 -3.81 -11.73
C PHE A 121 -4.23 -2.49 -12.52
N GLU A 122 -3.20 -2.19 -13.31
CA GLU A 122 -3.04 -0.91 -14.01
C GLU A 122 -4.21 -0.60 -14.97
N GLU A 123 -4.83 -1.62 -15.57
CA GLU A 123 -5.92 -1.43 -16.51
C GLU A 123 -7.29 -1.20 -15.84
N TYR A 124 -7.41 -1.55 -14.56
CA TYR A 124 -8.67 -1.51 -13.84
C TYR A 124 -8.87 -0.26 -12.99
N PHE A 125 -7.79 0.46 -12.66
CA PHE A 125 -7.83 1.57 -11.72
C PHE A 125 -7.19 2.85 -12.28
N ASP A 126 -7.76 4.00 -11.89
CA ASP A 126 -7.17 5.33 -12.18
C ASP A 126 -6.05 5.66 -11.18
N TYR A 127 -6.20 5.19 -9.92
CA TYR A 127 -5.26 5.40 -8.83
C TYR A 127 -5.02 4.13 -8.04
N ILE A 128 -3.77 3.91 -7.63
CA ILE A 128 -3.40 2.92 -6.63
C ILE A 128 -2.70 3.66 -5.49
N PHE A 129 -3.26 3.57 -4.29
CA PHE A 129 -2.71 4.17 -3.08
C PHE A 129 -2.16 3.08 -2.17
N ILE A 130 -0.91 3.24 -1.74
CA ILE A 130 -0.21 2.25 -0.93
C ILE A 130 0.09 2.87 0.43
N ASP A 131 -0.51 2.34 1.50
CA ASP A 131 -0.21 2.72 2.88
C ASP A 131 0.93 1.86 3.41
N CYS A 132 2.02 2.50 3.85
CA CYS A 132 3.24 1.82 4.26
C CYS A 132 3.38 1.78 5.78
N PRO A 133 4.04 0.74 6.34
CA PRO A 133 4.38 0.68 7.74
C PRO A 133 5.35 1.81 8.14
N PRO A 134 5.49 2.10 9.47
CA PRO A 134 6.41 3.14 9.96
C PRO A 134 7.88 2.70 9.95
N GLN A 135 8.26 1.81 9.06
CA GLN A 135 9.62 1.27 8.92
C GLN A 135 10.09 1.37 7.46
N LEU A 136 11.39 1.56 7.27
CA LEU A 136 12.02 1.46 5.94
C LEU A 136 12.46 0.02 5.68
N GLY A 137 11.51 -0.92 5.80
CA GLY A 137 11.69 -2.32 5.49
C GLY A 137 11.51 -2.62 4.00
N ILE A 138 11.50 -3.89 3.66
CA ILE A 138 11.36 -4.35 2.28
C ILE A 138 9.96 -4.05 1.71
N LEU A 139 8.91 -4.03 2.55
CA LEU A 139 7.56 -3.65 2.15
C LEU A 139 7.51 -2.20 1.68
N THR A 140 8.06 -1.28 2.50
CA THR A 140 8.17 0.15 2.13
C THR A 140 9.03 0.36 0.89
N THR A 141 10.11 -0.41 0.74
CA THR A 141 10.96 -0.36 -0.47
C THR A 141 10.18 -0.76 -1.72
N ASN A 142 9.38 -1.83 -1.65
CA ASN A 142 8.49 -2.24 -2.75
C ASN A 142 7.50 -1.13 -3.13
N ALA A 143 6.88 -0.48 -2.13
CA ALA A 143 5.95 0.62 -2.36
C ALA A 143 6.62 1.84 -3.04
N ILE A 144 7.85 2.17 -2.65
CA ILE A 144 8.61 3.28 -3.23
C ILE A 144 9.04 2.97 -4.67
N VAL A 145 9.50 1.74 -4.93
CA VAL A 145 9.98 1.32 -6.27
C VAL A 145 8.88 1.38 -7.34
N VAL A 146 7.62 1.18 -6.95
CA VAL A 146 6.49 1.22 -7.90
C VAL A 146 5.81 2.58 -7.99
N ALA A 147 6.02 3.46 -7.04
CA ALA A 147 5.28 4.71 -6.93
C ALA A 147 5.72 5.75 -7.96
N ASP A 148 4.74 6.35 -8.65
CA ASP A 148 4.96 7.58 -9.43
C ASP A 148 5.15 8.80 -8.50
N LYS A 149 4.60 8.73 -7.27
CA LYS A 149 4.70 9.78 -6.26
C LYS A 149 4.73 9.21 -4.85
N VAL A 150 5.62 9.76 -4.03
CA VAL A 150 5.69 9.45 -2.59
C VAL A 150 5.15 10.64 -1.79
N ILE A 151 4.14 10.40 -0.95
CA ILE A 151 3.60 11.39 0.00
C ILE A 151 4.12 11.04 1.39
N THR A 152 4.71 12.03 2.06
CA THR A 152 5.26 11.88 3.41
C THR A 152 4.53 12.81 4.37
N PRO A 153 3.39 12.40 4.95
CA PRO A 153 2.70 13.19 5.95
C PRO A 153 3.61 13.41 7.16
N ALA A 154 3.67 14.65 7.66
CA ALA A 154 4.53 14.98 8.80
C ALA A 154 3.85 16.00 9.71
N LYS A 155 4.01 15.80 11.03
CA LYS A 155 3.64 16.83 12.01
C LYS A 155 4.67 17.96 11.95
N VAL A 156 4.23 19.21 12.12
CA VAL A 156 5.10 20.39 12.15
C VAL A 156 5.86 20.41 13.50
N LYS A 157 6.89 19.57 13.60
CA LYS A 157 7.81 19.46 14.75
C LYS A 157 9.22 19.24 14.26
N TYR A 158 10.23 19.76 14.94
CA TYR A 158 11.64 19.63 14.57
C TYR A 158 12.09 18.18 14.27
N LEU A 159 11.63 17.21 15.09
CA LEU A 159 11.95 15.79 14.91
C LEU A 159 11.37 15.19 13.61
N SER A 160 10.32 15.78 13.06
CA SER A 160 9.73 15.32 11.78
C SER A 160 10.62 15.69 10.58
N TYR A 161 11.34 16.79 10.65
CA TYR A 161 12.31 17.19 9.62
C TYR A 161 13.45 16.15 9.47
N ARG A 162 13.94 15.58 10.57
CA ARG A 162 14.97 14.52 10.53
C ARG A 162 14.48 13.26 9.83
N SER A 163 13.23 12.86 10.08
CA SER A 163 12.61 11.67 9.44
C SER A 163 12.47 11.85 7.93
N ILE A 164 12.07 13.04 7.47
CA ILE A 164 11.96 13.36 6.04
C ILE A 164 13.33 13.35 5.37
N ARG A 165 14.36 13.88 6.05
CA ARG A 165 15.73 13.89 5.53
C ARG A 165 16.32 12.48 5.40
N SER A 166 16.00 11.58 6.34
CA SER A 166 16.40 10.17 6.26
C SER A 166 15.74 9.49 5.06
N LEU A 167 14.43 9.67 4.88
CA LEU A 167 13.69 9.11 3.76
C LEU A 167 14.24 9.58 2.40
N LYS A 168 14.57 10.87 2.25
CA LYS A 168 15.19 11.40 1.02
C LYS A 168 16.54 10.78 0.64
N ARG A 169 17.22 10.15 1.56
CA ARG A 169 18.49 9.46 1.28
C ARG A 169 18.26 8.00 0.82
N THR A 170 17.07 7.49 1.00
CA THR A 170 16.69 6.12 0.65
C THR A 170 16.00 6.04 -0.72
N ILE A 171 15.39 7.15 -1.15
CA ILE A 171 14.80 7.33 -2.48
C ILE A 171 15.88 7.86 -3.45
#